data_9978bb302f4dfe73bd413e477949f1bb
#
_entry.id   9978bb302f4dfe73bd413e477949f1bb
#
_cell.length_a   1.000
_cell.length_b   1.000
_cell.length_c   1.000
_cell.angle_alpha   90.00
_cell.angle_beta   90.00
_cell.angle_gamma   90.00
#
_symmetry.space_group_name_H-M   'P 1'
#
loop_
_entity.id
_entity.type
_entity.pdbx_description
1 polymer ?
#
loop_
_entity_poly.entity_id
_entity_poly.type
_entity_poly.pdbx_seq_one_letter_code
_entity_poly.pdbx_strand_id
1 'polypeptide(L)'
;MVTNLTQQDDVSAKLINRWEQVGQKLVALAAEIPEDKFDYRAAESVRTAAEVLRHVAFWNLYVADSARGKKANDTANELPKAEFGAKTRIVDALKRSVAQAADALKTQESGLSPEMAEMLVTFIEHTCEHYGQLVVYGRLNGIIPPASRG
;
A
#
# COMPACT_ATOMS: atom_id res chain seq x y z
N MET A 1 8.28 4.94 35.50
CA MET A 1 7.17 4.39 34.66
C MET A 1 6.79 5.26 33.45
N VAL A 2 7.29 6.47 33.34
CA VAL A 2 6.99 7.42 32.24
C VAL A 2 7.82 7.14 30.96
N THR A 3 8.95 6.46 31.07
CA THR A 3 9.89 6.22 29.95
C THR A 3 9.42 5.18 28.92
N ASN A 4 8.53 4.26 29.27
CA ASN A 4 8.09 3.21 28.33
C ASN A 4 7.04 3.70 27.32
N LEU A 5 6.16 4.62 27.69
CA LEU A 5 5.12 5.16 26.81
C LEU A 5 5.74 6.01 25.69
N THR A 6 6.67 6.91 26.00
CA THR A 6 7.32 7.78 25.03
C THR A 6 8.16 7.02 23.99
N GLN A 7 8.77 5.89 24.35
CA GLN A 7 9.54 5.05 23.43
C GLN A 7 8.63 4.26 22.50
N GLN A 8 7.50 3.75 22.96
CA GLN A 8 6.50 3.06 22.14
C GLN A 8 5.85 4.01 21.14
N ASP A 9 5.54 5.23 21.56
CA ASP A 9 4.98 6.28 20.70
C ASP A 9 5.95 6.63 19.56
N ASP A 10 7.26 6.72 19.84
CA ASP A 10 8.28 7.00 18.83
C ASP A 10 8.39 5.86 17.79
N VAL A 11 8.35 4.60 18.20
CA VAL A 11 8.37 3.44 17.30
C VAL A 11 7.10 3.40 16.45
N SER A 12 5.93 3.63 17.06
CA SER A 12 4.66 3.68 16.35
C SER A 12 4.65 4.77 15.27
N ALA A 13 5.10 5.97 15.61
CA ALA A 13 5.20 7.08 14.66
C ALA A 13 6.16 6.75 13.49
N LYS A 14 7.30 6.10 13.76
CA LYS A 14 8.24 5.66 12.73
C LYS A 14 7.65 4.61 11.80
N LEU A 15 6.89 3.65 12.31
CA LEU A 15 6.22 2.63 11.49
C LEU A 15 5.14 3.27 10.60
N ILE A 16 4.31 4.15 11.15
CA ILE A 16 3.28 4.86 10.38
C ILE A 16 3.91 5.73 9.29
N ASN A 17 4.99 6.44 9.61
CA ASN A 17 5.74 7.22 8.61
C ASN A 17 6.33 6.32 7.50
N ARG A 18 6.84 5.14 7.86
CA ARG A 18 7.31 4.16 6.87
C ARG A 18 6.19 3.68 5.96
N TRP A 19 5.02 3.40 6.52
CA TRP A 19 3.81 3.06 5.77
C TRP A 19 3.50 4.13 4.71
N GLU A 20 3.43 5.39 5.13
CA GLU A 20 3.14 6.52 4.22
C GLU A 20 4.20 6.65 3.12
N GLN A 21 5.49 6.56 3.47
CA GLN A 21 6.59 6.66 2.51
C GLN A 21 6.53 5.56 1.43
N VAL A 22 6.33 4.31 1.83
CA VAL A 22 6.26 3.17 0.90
C VAL A 22 5.00 3.27 0.04
N GLY A 23 3.86 3.62 0.63
CA GLY A 23 2.62 3.84 -0.10
C GLY A 23 2.74 4.96 -1.13
N GLN A 24 3.29 6.12 -0.77
CA GLN A 24 3.53 7.24 -1.69
C GLN A 24 4.48 6.87 -2.83
N LYS A 25 5.52 6.09 -2.54
CA LYS A 25 6.47 5.59 -3.54
C LYS A 25 5.77 4.70 -4.57
N LEU A 26 4.87 3.83 -4.13
CA LEU A 26 4.06 2.99 -5.02
C LEU A 26 3.07 3.82 -5.85
N VAL A 27 2.38 4.77 -5.23
CA VAL A 27 1.47 5.70 -5.93
C VAL A 27 2.20 6.48 -7.01
N ALA A 28 3.40 7.00 -6.73
CA ALA A 28 4.21 7.73 -7.70
C ALA A 28 4.59 6.85 -8.90
N LEU A 29 4.98 5.59 -8.66
CA LEU A 29 5.28 4.65 -9.75
C LEU A 29 4.02 4.32 -10.57
N ALA A 30 2.89 4.06 -9.91
CA ALA A 30 1.63 3.76 -10.57
C ALA A 30 1.16 4.91 -11.49
N ALA A 31 1.36 6.15 -11.07
CA ALA A 31 1.03 7.34 -11.87
C ALA A 31 1.85 7.44 -13.17
N GLU A 32 3.10 6.98 -13.15
CA GLU A 32 4.00 6.98 -14.32
C GLU A 32 3.69 5.88 -15.34
N ILE A 33 3.09 4.76 -14.92
CA ILE A 33 2.74 3.66 -15.84
C ILE A 33 1.65 4.15 -16.81
N PRO A 34 1.86 4.12 -18.14
CA PRO A 34 0.83 4.48 -19.11
C PRO A 34 -0.41 3.58 -19.00
N GLU A 35 -1.58 4.11 -19.32
CA GLU A 35 -2.84 3.36 -19.18
C GLU A 35 -2.87 2.09 -20.02
N ASP A 36 -2.31 2.12 -21.23
CA ASP A 36 -2.18 0.96 -22.11
C ASP A 36 -1.25 -0.14 -21.59
N LYS A 37 -0.49 0.14 -20.50
CA LYS A 37 0.39 -0.80 -19.80
C LYS A 37 -0.21 -1.33 -18.49
N PHE A 38 -1.41 -0.93 -18.12
CA PHE A 38 -2.06 -1.45 -16.92
C PHE A 38 -2.43 -2.94 -17.03
N ASP A 39 -2.68 -3.44 -18.23
CA ASP A 39 -2.90 -4.87 -18.48
C ASP A 39 -1.61 -5.67 -18.75
N TYR A 40 -0.43 -5.03 -18.66
CA TYR A 40 0.85 -5.70 -18.80
C TYR A 40 1.13 -6.63 -17.61
N ARG A 41 1.68 -7.81 -17.93
CA ARG A 41 2.24 -8.77 -16.98
C ARG A 41 3.55 -9.34 -17.52
N ALA A 42 4.54 -9.58 -16.64
CA ALA A 42 5.86 -10.07 -17.06
C ALA A 42 5.85 -11.57 -17.42
N ALA A 43 4.85 -12.33 -16.92
CA ALA A 43 4.66 -13.74 -17.20
C ALA A 43 3.17 -14.07 -17.12
N GLU A 44 2.74 -15.15 -17.77
CA GLU A 44 1.32 -15.55 -17.83
C GLU A 44 0.73 -15.85 -16.45
N SER A 45 1.53 -16.41 -15.54
CA SER A 45 1.11 -16.82 -14.21
C SER A 45 1.07 -15.71 -13.15
N VAL A 46 1.47 -14.47 -13.49
CA VAL A 46 1.51 -13.36 -12.54
C VAL A 46 0.39 -12.34 -12.82
N ARG A 47 0.05 -11.55 -11.80
CA ARG A 47 -0.92 -10.46 -11.93
C ARG A 47 -0.48 -9.41 -12.95
N THR A 48 -1.44 -8.78 -13.62
CA THR A 48 -1.18 -7.54 -14.38
C THR A 48 -0.85 -6.38 -13.45
N ALA A 49 -0.29 -5.30 -13.99
CA ALA A 49 -0.04 -4.08 -13.22
C ALA A 49 -1.31 -3.56 -12.53
N ALA A 50 -2.45 -3.53 -13.23
CA ALA A 50 -3.74 -3.15 -12.66
C ALA A 50 -4.18 -4.07 -11.51
N GLU A 51 -4.05 -5.38 -11.68
CA GLU A 51 -4.39 -6.37 -10.65
C GLU A 51 -3.52 -6.22 -9.40
N VAL A 52 -2.21 -5.98 -9.57
CA VAL A 52 -1.29 -5.71 -8.45
C VAL A 52 -1.73 -4.46 -7.68
N LEU A 53 -2.03 -3.37 -8.37
CA LEU A 53 -2.42 -2.11 -7.72
C LEU A 53 -3.77 -2.21 -7.00
N ARG A 54 -4.77 -2.91 -7.59
CA ARG A 54 -6.05 -3.19 -6.92
C ARG A 54 -5.88 -4.08 -5.70
N HIS A 55 -4.99 -5.07 -5.80
CA HIS A 55 -4.65 -5.97 -4.69
C HIS A 55 -4.02 -5.20 -3.52
N VAL A 56 -3.03 -4.36 -3.77
CA VAL A 56 -2.43 -3.54 -2.70
C VAL A 56 -3.44 -2.57 -2.09
N ALA A 57 -4.26 -1.90 -2.90
CA ALA A 57 -5.29 -1.00 -2.39
C ALA A 57 -6.32 -1.73 -1.51
N PHE A 58 -6.70 -2.96 -1.87
CA PHE A 58 -7.57 -3.81 -1.06
C PHE A 58 -6.97 -4.09 0.34
N TRP A 59 -5.71 -4.49 0.40
CA TRP A 59 -5.05 -4.80 1.67
C TRP A 59 -4.75 -3.55 2.50
N ASN A 60 -4.54 -2.40 1.87
CA ASN A 60 -4.47 -1.13 2.58
C ASN A 60 -5.79 -0.79 3.30
N LEU A 61 -6.94 -1.08 2.67
CA LEU A 61 -8.25 -0.90 3.29
C LEU A 61 -8.47 -1.91 4.43
N TYR A 62 -7.96 -3.12 4.31
CA TYR A 62 -7.93 -4.09 5.41
C TYR A 62 -7.22 -3.52 6.64
N VAL A 63 -6.03 -2.93 6.46
CA VAL A 63 -5.29 -2.26 7.54
C VAL A 63 -6.12 -1.12 8.14
N ALA A 64 -6.74 -0.28 7.30
CA ALA A 64 -7.55 0.83 7.77
C ALA A 64 -8.75 0.39 8.61
N ASP A 65 -9.46 -0.65 8.20
CA ASP A 65 -10.62 -1.18 8.91
C ASP A 65 -10.19 -1.88 10.21
N SER A 66 -9.11 -2.65 10.18
CA SER A 66 -8.53 -3.28 11.39
C SER A 66 -8.11 -2.24 12.42
N ALA A 67 -7.46 -1.14 12.00
CA ALA A 67 -7.07 -0.05 12.88
C ALA A 67 -8.26 0.68 13.51
N ARG A 68 -9.42 0.68 12.83
CA ARG A 68 -10.69 1.23 13.36
C ARG A 68 -11.47 0.23 14.22
N GLY A 69 -10.95 -0.97 14.45
CA GLY A 69 -11.66 -2.04 15.17
C GLY A 69 -12.86 -2.60 14.41
N LYS A 70 -12.91 -2.43 13.08
CA LYS A 70 -13.96 -2.98 12.23
C LYS A 70 -13.56 -4.39 11.76
N LYS A 71 -14.58 -5.21 11.47
CA LYS A 71 -14.35 -6.48 10.77
C LYS A 71 -13.89 -6.18 9.34
N ALA A 72 -12.60 -6.38 9.08
CA ALA A 72 -12.03 -6.16 7.75
C ALA A 72 -12.39 -7.32 6.79
N ASN A 73 -12.52 -7.00 5.50
CA ASN A 73 -12.69 -8.01 4.46
C ASN A 73 -11.32 -8.61 4.11
N ASP A 74 -11.21 -9.93 4.23
CA ASP A 74 -10.01 -10.72 3.93
C ASP A 74 -10.22 -11.76 2.82
N THR A 75 -11.39 -11.76 2.17
CA THR A 75 -11.78 -12.82 1.23
C THR A 75 -11.65 -12.43 -0.24
N ALA A 76 -11.85 -11.15 -0.59
CA ALA A 76 -11.86 -10.72 -1.98
C ALA A 76 -10.46 -10.59 -2.60
N ASN A 77 -9.43 -10.31 -1.79
CA ASN A 77 -8.02 -10.25 -2.17
C ASN A 77 -7.65 -9.21 -3.27
N GLU A 78 -8.63 -8.46 -3.77
CA GLU A 78 -8.48 -7.43 -4.80
C GLU A 78 -9.72 -6.53 -4.85
N LEU A 79 -9.57 -5.25 -5.16
CA LEU A 79 -10.70 -4.36 -5.44
C LEU A 79 -11.40 -4.80 -6.74
N PRO A 80 -12.75 -4.71 -6.82
CA PRO A 80 -13.50 -5.21 -7.95
C PRO A 80 -13.18 -4.46 -9.26
N LYS A 81 -12.81 -5.19 -10.32
CA LYS A 81 -12.47 -4.63 -11.64
C LYS A 81 -13.62 -3.81 -12.23
N ALA A 82 -14.86 -4.17 -11.96
CA ALA A 82 -16.03 -3.44 -12.46
C ALA A 82 -16.06 -1.97 -12.01
N GLU A 83 -15.59 -1.69 -10.79
CA GLU A 83 -15.52 -0.34 -10.23
C GLU A 83 -14.16 0.32 -10.49
N PHE A 84 -13.07 -0.46 -10.45
CA PHE A 84 -11.69 0.00 -10.51
C PHE A 84 -11.00 -0.53 -11.78
N GLY A 85 -11.61 -0.31 -12.95
CA GLY A 85 -11.07 -0.75 -14.24
C GLY A 85 -10.12 0.26 -14.88
N ALA A 86 -10.39 1.56 -14.75
CA ALA A 86 -9.58 2.62 -15.34
C ALA A 86 -8.39 3.01 -14.47
N LYS A 87 -7.26 3.38 -15.08
CA LYS A 87 -6.05 3.85 -14.41
C LYS A 87 -6.34 4.90 -13.33
N THR A 88 -7.10 5.94 -13.67
CA THR A 88 -7.42 7.03 -12.74
C THR A 88 -8.11 6.51 -11.49
N ARG A 89 -9.09 5.61 -11.61
CA ARG A 89 -9.79 5.02 -10.47
C ARG A 89 -8.89 4.14 -9.62
N ILE A 90 -7.99 3.37 -10.24
CA ILE A 90 -7.04 2.51 -9.53
C ILE A 90 -6.04 3.35 -8.73
N VAL A 91 -5.42 4.36 -9.37
CA VAL A 91 -4.44 5.24 -8.71
C VAL A 91 -5.07 6.05 -7.59
N ASP A 92 -6.28 6.57 -7.78
CA ASP A 92 -7.02 7.28 -6.75
C ASP A 92 -7.42 6.38 -5.57
N ALA A 93 -7.84 5.15 -5.84
CA ALA A 93 -8.15 4.17 -4.80
C ALA A 93 -6.90 3.80 -4.00
N LEU A 94 -5.77 3.56 -4.67
CA LEU A 94 -4.50 3.28 -4.02
C LEU A 94 -4.07 4.46 -3.11
N LYS A 95 -4.08 5.68 -3.63
CA LYS A 95 -3.73 6.88 -2.88
C LYS A 95 -4.62 7.05 -1.64
N ARG A 96 -5.94 6.93 -1.81
CA ARG A 96 -6.89 7.05 -0.70
C ARG A 96 -6.72 5.93 0.33
N SER A 97 -6.47 4.70 -0.08
CA SER A 97 -6.30 3.58 0.83
C SER A 97 -5.06 3.74 1.72
N VAL A 98 -3.95 4.25 1.18
CA VAL A 98 -2.75 4.59 1.97
C VAL A 98 -3.07 5.62 3.04
N ALA A 99 -3.75 6.72 2.66
CA ALA A 99 -4.12 7.79 3.57
C ALA A 99 -5.11 7.33 4.66
N GLN A 100 -6.14 6.58 4.27
CA GLN A 100 -7.14 6.07 5.22
C GLN A 100 -6.54 5.16 6.28
N ALA A 101 -5.57 4.32 5.91
CA ALA A 101 -4.87 3.48 6.88
C ALA A 101 -3.99 4.33 7.80
N ALA A 102 -3.21 5.27 7.27
CA ALA A 102 -2.38 6.18 8.06
C ALA A 102 -3.22 6.99 9.06
N ASP A 103 -4.34 7.56 8.62
CA ASP A 103 -5.25 8.32 9.48
C ASP A 103 -5.82 7.46 10.60
N ALA A 104 -6.26 6.23 10.29
CA ALA A 104 -6.77 5.30 11.29
C ALA A 104 -5.71 4.88 12.32
N LEU A 105 -4.47 4.65 11.87
CA LEU A 105 -3.35 4.28 12.73
C LEU A 105 -2.93 5.45 13.65
N LYS A 106 -2.98 6.69 13.17
CA LYS A 106 -2.64 7.90 13.94
C LYS A 106 -3.65 8.20 15.07
N THR A 107 -4.86 7.64 15.02
CA THR A 107 -5.87 7.83 16.08
C THR A 107 -5.64 6.94 17.30
N GLN A 108 -4.63 6.07 17.31
CA GLN A 108 -4.31 5.19 18.44
C GLN A 108 -3.61 5.99 19.55
N GLU A 109 -4.36 6.44 20.56
CA GLU A 109 -3.89 7.35 21.62
C GLU A 109 -2.70 6.82 22.44
N SER A 110 -2.59 5.48 22.56
CA SER A 110 -1.51 4.81 23.32
C SER A 110 -0.42 4.23 22.42
N GLY A 111 -0.31 4.70 21.17
CA GLY A 111 0.54 4.09 20.16
C GLY A 111 -0.04 2.74 19.66
N LEU A 112 0.66 2.10 18.73
CA LEU A 112 0.22 0.83 18.16
C LEU A 112 0.36 -0.31 19.19
N SER A 113 -0.66 -1.18 19.29
CA SER A 113 -0.49 -2.44 20.02
C SER A 113 0.55 -3.32 19.32
N PRO A 114 1.16 -4.32 20.02
CA PRO A 114 2.09 -5.25 19.38
C PRO A 114 1.49 -5.94 18.15
N GLU A 115 0.24 -6.37 18.19
CA GLU A 115 -0.46 -7.05 17.11
C GLU A 115 -0.68 -6.08 15.91
N MET A 116 -1.01 -4.83 16.21
CA MET A 116 -1.17 -3.80 15.16
C MET A 116 0.16 -3.42 14.53
N ALA A 117 1.23 -3.35 15.32
CA ALA A 117 2.58 -3.08 14.83
C ALA A 117 3.06 -4.23 13.93
N GLU A 118 2.85 -5.48 14.30
CA GLU A 118 3.19 -6.67 13.50
C GLU A 118 2.39 -6.69 12.19
N MET A 119 1.08 -6.44 12.25
CA MET A 119 0.25 -6.32 11.05
C MET A 119 0.78 -5.22 10.12
N LEU A 120 1.13 -4.06 10.67
CA LEU A 120 1.64 -2.94 9.87
C LEU A 120 2.97 -3.28 9.20
N VAL A 121 3.89 -3.95 9.90
CA VAL A 121 5.15 -4.45 9.32
C VAL A 121 4.85 -5.41 8.16
N THR A 122 3.97 -6.38 8.35
CA THR A 122 3.57 -7.35 7.31
C THR A 122 3.08 -6.65 6.04
N PHE A 123 2.22 -5.63 6.18
CA PHE A 123 1.68 -4.93 5.00
C PHE A 123 2.62 -3.86 4.42
N ILE A 124 3.61 -3.37 5.17
CA ILE A 124 4.74 -2.61 4.62
C ILE A 124 5.59 -3.54 3.73
N GLU A 125 5.94 -4.73 4.21
CA GLU A 125 6.67 -5.74 3.43
C GLU A 125 5.91 -6.11 2.15
N HIS A 126 4.63 -6.44 2.27
CA HIS A 126 3.74 -6.74 1.15
C HIS A 126 3.74 -5.61 0.08
N THR A 127 3.66 -4.36 0.51
CA THR A 127 3.71 -3.22 -0.41
C THR A 127 5.09 -3.07 -1.06
N CYS A 128 6.19 -3.34 -0.33
CA CYS A 128 7.54 -3.32 -0.86
C CYS A 128 7.77 -4.42 -1.91
N GLU A 129 7.27 -5.62 -1.69
CA GLU A 129 7.33 -6.74 -2.64
C GLU A 129 6.63 -6.40 -3.95
N HIS A 130 5.40 -5.87 -3.87
CA HIS A 130 4.64 -5.43 -5.04
C HIS A 130 5.23 -4.19 -5.71
N TYR A 131 5.83 -3.27 -4.95
CA TYR A 131 6.59 -2.17 -5.53
C TYR A 131 7.77 -2.70 -6.36
N GLY A 132 8.55 -3.65 -5.85
CA GLY A 132 9.64 -4.29 -6.59
C GLY A 132 9.14 -4.98 -7.87
N GLN A 133 8.03 -5.70 -7.80
CA GLN A 133 7.38 -6.31 -8.96
C GLN A 133 7.01 -5.25 -10.02
N LEU A 134 6.38 -4.15 -9.64
CA LEU A 134 6.00 -3.08 -10.56
C LEU A 134 7.19 -2.28 -11.10
N VAL A 135 8.29 -2.18 -10.36
CA VAL A 135 9.56 -1.63 -10.87
C VAL A 135 10.06 -2.46 -12.05
N VAL A 136 10.02 -3.79 -11.96
CA VAL A 136 10.38 -4.67 -13.09
C VAL A 136 9.43 -4.45 -14.27
N TYR A 137 8.12 -4.41 -14.04
CA TYR A 137 7.13 -4.15 -15.11
C TYR A 137 7.38 -2.79 -15.78
N GLY A 138 7.63 -1.75 -15.00
CA GLY A 138 7.95 -0.42 -15.52
C GLY A 138 9.20 -0.45 -16.39
N ARG A 139 10.30 -1.00 -15.91
CA ARG A 139 11.57 -1.07 -16.66
C ARG A 139 11.46 -1.87 -17.94
N LEU A 140 10.72 -2.98 -17.96
CA LEU A 140 10.45 -3.75 -19.18
C LEU A 140 9.62 -2.97 -20.21
N ASN A 141 8.93 -1.92 -19.78
CA ASN A 141 8.18 -0.99 -20.65
C ASN A 141 8.85 0.39 -20.81
N GLY A 142 10.14 0.49 -20.52
CA GLY A 142 10.92 1.71 -20.73
C GLY A 142 10.69 2.81 -19.68
N ILE A 143 10.04 2.50 -18.55
CA ILE A 143 9.74 3.46 -17.48
C ILE A 143 10.81 3.39 -16.40
N ILE A 144 11.44 4.53 -16.11
CA ILE A 144 12.34 4.68 -14.97
C ILE A 144 11.49 5.08 -13.76
N PRO A 145 11.47 4.28 -12.68
CA PRO A 145 10.71 4.62 -11.48
C PRO A 145 11.12 5.98 -10.90
N PRO A 146 10.16 6.82 -10.43
CA PRO A 146 10.50 8.14 -9.86
C PRO A 146 11.58 8.08 -8.77
N ALA A 147 11.52 7.09 -7.89
CA ALA A 147 12.51 6.91 -6.82
C ALA A 147 13.92 6.49 -7.30
N SER A 148 14.10 6.22 -8.59
CA SER A 148 15.39 5.87 -9.22
C SER A 148 15.95 7.00 -10.08
N ARG A 149 15.26 8.15 -10.14
CA ARG A 149 15.71 9.35 -10.85
C ARG A 149 16.59 10.16 -9.89
N GLY A 150 17.82 10.49 -10.30
CA GLY A 150 18.72 11.37 -9.56
C GLY A 150 18.28 12.83 -9.60
#